data_c7e911c0ed943bc8dab2ff88b5468358
#
_entry.id   c7e911c0ed943bc8dab2ff88b5468358
#
_cell.length_a   1.000
_cell.length_b   1.000
_cell.length_c   1.000
_cell.angle_alpha   90.00
_cell.angle_beta   90.00
_cell.angle_gamma   90.00
#
_symmetry.space_group_name_H-M   'P 1'
#
loop_
_entity.id
_entity.type
_entity.pdbx_description
1 polymer ?
#
loop_
_entity_poly.entity_id
_entity_poly.type
_entity_poly.pdbx_seq_one_letter_code
_entity_poly.pdbx_strand_id
1 'polypeptide(L)'
;FEMGVELVQDVLTGRTSYKQIQVFQEMASQDWAWCIFVPAAGGLLAGLTLLFTHRFVPAKATEYMEAVALGNGYVPPKPSLLRSLSAVFSVGSGASIGREGPLVQAAAVVGSALGRFFHLSAPRLRLVVACAAASGMSSAFHTPLAGGLFVSEIVLGALTIDFLAPLLVASCAGYFTMGLFHEPAPIYQLQQEVSLTGNQHVLWCVLLGALASLVASFWLLILKKSRQYLNGKRQWLPVRLMAAGMLVGVIAIFYPEIVGNGKNIITSLIHYEFDATRAGILLFLKIFTVAIVFGVGTVGGALTPSLTIGSVCGFLFSAALTQLGVPGDHAIAYSLVGMAAFFTTAANAPITSLVLVVEFTMAGHMMFPLIIGVLVSYGMARLTKAQSMYHDSLAFGPRSTFDKPLAQVQLQDVARKDPPVVHPLDKFGTIASMLIKNPAQPIFVTSPAGKYLGSVVAE
;
A
#
# COMPACT_ATOMS: atom_id res chain seq x y z
N PHE A 1 2.86 -15.72 4.67
CA PHE A 1 1.96 -14.72 5.27
C PHE A 1 0.51 -15.18 5.17
N GLU A 2 0.02 -15.61 4.00
CA GLU A 2 -1.35 -16.12 3.81
C GLU A 2 -1.65 -17.31 4.72
N MET A 3 -0.81 -18.34 4.71
CA MET A 3 -0.91 -19.45 5.66
C MET A 3 -0.92 -18.99 7.13
N GLY A 4 -0.16 -17.94 7.47
CA GLY A 4 -0.18 -17.38 8.81
C GLY A 4 -1.50 -16.69 9.16
N VAL A 5 -2.11 -15.99 8.19
CA VAL A 5 -3.43 -15.38 8.35
C VAL A 5 -4.51 -16.45 8.53
N GLU A 6 -4.48 -17.50 7.69
CA GLU A 6 -5.38 -18.66 7.80
C GLU A 6 -5.23 -19.38 9.14
N LEU A 7 -3.98 -19.65 9.56
CA LEU A 7 -3.71 -20.28 10.86
C LEU A 7 -4.27 -19.45 12.02
N VAL A 8 -4.06 -18.12 12.00
CA VAL A 8 -4.62 -17.24 13.05
C VAL A 8 -6.13 -17.25 13.01
N GLN A 9 -6.74 -17.24 11.83
CA GLN A 9 -8.17 -17.37 11.66
C GLN A 9 -8.68 -18.69 12.24
N ASP A 10 -8.08 -19.81 11.85
CA ASP A 10 -8.46 -21.15 12.33
C ASP A 10 -8.33 -21.27 13.85
N VAL A 11 -7.23 -20.78 14.43
CA VAL A 11 -7.01 -20.80 15.89
C VAL A 11 -8.02 -19.93 16.64
N LEU A 12 -8.31 -18.72 16.14
CA LEU A 12 -9.21 -17.79 16.83
C LEU A 12 -10.69 -18.13 16.64
N THR A 13 -11.04 -18.78 15.53
CA THR A 13 -12.43 -19.10 15.21
C THR A 13 -12.80 -20.56 15.41
N GLY A 14 -11.80 -21.43 15.54
CA GLY A 14 -12.00 -22.90 15.64
C GLY A 14 -12.51 -23.53 14.33
N ARG A 15 -12.40 -22.83 13.20
CA ARG A 15 -12.97 -23.25 11.90
C ARG A 15 -11.90 -23.24 10.83
N THR A 16 -11.75 -24.36 10.14
CA THR A 16 -10.78 -24.53 9.05
C THR A 16 -11.41 -24.20 7.69
N SER A 17 -10.65 -23.55 6.81
CA SER A 17 -10.94 -23.46 5.36
C SER A 17 -12.14 -22.62 4.91
N TYR A 18 -12.64 -21.67 5.69
CA TYR A 18 -13.72 -20.78 5.26
C TYR A 18 -13.21 -19.41 4.82
N LYS A 19 -13.89 -18.80 3.81
CA LYS A 19 -13.66 -17.38 3.50
C LYS A 19 -14.00 -16.54 4.72
N GLN A 20 -13.14 -15.58 5.07
CA GLN A 20 -13.24 -14.76 6.30
C GLN A 20 -14.66 -14.19 6.52
N ILE A 21 -15.33 -13.73 5.46
CA ILE A 21 -16.70 -13.22 5.55
C ILE A 21 -17.70 -14.29 5.99
N GLN A 22 -17.60 -15.52 5.50
CA GLN A 22 -18.51 -16.60 5.86
C GLN A 22 -18.38 -16.95 7.34
N VAL A 23 -17.16 -16.96 7.86
CA VAL A 23 -16.90 -17.15 9.29
C VAL A 23 -17.60 -16.08 10.14
N PHE A 24 -17.49 -14.80 9.74
CA PHE A 24 -18.15 -13.71 10.47
C PHE A 24 -19.67 -13.71 10.28
N GLN A 25 -20.20 -14.11 9.14
CA GLN A 25 -21.64 -14.29 8.92
C GLN A 25 -22.21 -15.39 9.83
N GLU A 26 -21.53 -16.53 9.94
CA GLU A 26 -21.94 -17.59 10.83
C GLU A 26 -21.79 -17.22 12.30
N MET A 27 -20.71 -16.55 12.70
CA MET A 27 -20.55 -16.01 14.04
C MET A 27 -21.67 -15.03 14.41
N ALA A 28 -22.03 -14.13 13.51
CA ALA A 28 -23.08 -13.14 13.75
C ALA A 28 -24.45 -13.82 13.99
N SER A 29 -24.70 -14.97 13.32
CA SER A 29 -25.96 -15.69 13.45
C SER A 29 -26.03 -16.64 14.68
N GLN A 30 -24.88 -17.21 15.09
CA GLN A 30 -24.83 -18.24 16.14
C GLN A 30 -24.31 -17.69 17.48
N ASP A 31 -23.29 -16.83 17.45
CA ASP A 31 -22.56 -16.38 18.64
C ASP A 31 -21.95 -15.00 18.44
N TRP A 32 -22.78 -13.97 18.41
CA TRP A 32 -22.39 -12.57 18.15
C TRP A 32 -21.22 -12.08 19.02
N ALA A 33 -21.03 -12.63 20.21
CA ALA A 33 -19.92 -12.26 21.11
C ALA A 33 -18.56 -12.53 20.47
N TRP A 34 -18.44 -13.62 19.68
CA TRP A 34 -17.19 -13.94 18.97
C TRP A 34 -16.85 -12.93 17.88
N CYS A 35 -17.86 -12.32 17.23
CA CYS A 35 -17.62 -11.23 16.28
C CYS A 35 -16.88 -10.05 16.91
N ILE A 36 -17.07 -9.82 18.21
CA ILE A 36 -16.37 -8.76 18.96
C ILE A 36 -15.04 -9.27 19.50
N PHE A 37 -15.05 -10.47 20.11
CA PHE A 37 -13.88 -11.03 20.79
C PHE A 37 -12.71 -11.30 19.84
N VAL A 38 -12.97 -11.88 18.65
CA VAL A 38 -11.92 -12.26 17.69
C VAL A 38 -11.12 -11.06 17.20
N PRO A 39 -11.74 -9.97 16.67
CA PRO A 39 -10.98 -8.80 16.25
C PRO A 39 -10.34 -8.05 17.42
N ALA A 40 -10.95 -8.06 18.60
CA ALA A 40 -10.37 -7.46 19.80
C ALA A 40 -9.11 -8.19 20.24
N ALA A 41 -9.16 -9.52 20.33
CA ALA A 41 -8.01 -10.36 20.68
C ALA A 41 -6.88 -10.24 19.66
N GLY A 42 -7.21 -10.27 18.35
CA GLY A 42 -6.23 -10.07 17.28
C GLY A 42 -5.59 -8.68 17.33
N GLY A 43 -6.37 -7.64 17.58
CA GLY A 43 -5.86 -6.29 17.80
C GLY A 43 -4.92 -6.19 19.00
N LEU A 44 -5.27 -6.84 20.12
CA LEU A 44 -4.42 -6.92 21.31
C LEU A 44 -3.08 -7.61 21.01
N LEU A 45 -3.11 -8.79 20.38
CA LEU A 45 -1.92 -9.54 19.99
C LEU A 45 -1.04 -8.77 19.02
N ALA A 46 -1.65 -8.14 18.03
CA ALA A 46 -0.94 -7.25 17.09
C ALA A 46 -0.23 -6.10 17.80
N GLY A 47 -0.92 -5.44 18.74
CA GLY A 47 -0.38 -4.35 19.53
C GLY A 47 0.74 -4.78 20.47
N LEU A 48 0.60 -5.95 21.12
CA LEU A 48 1.66 -6.54 21.98
C LEU A 48 2.90 -6.88 21.16
N THR A 49 2.74 -7.45 19.95
CA THR A 49 3.85 -7.75 19.04
C THR A 49 4.62 -6.47 18.65
N LEU A 50 3.91 -5.38 18.34
CA LEU A 50 4.54 -4.09 18.05
C LEU A 50 5.23 -3.49 19.28
N LEU A 51 4.60 -3.57 20.45
CA LEU A 51 5.19 -3.08 21.69
C LEU A 51 6.47 -3.83 22.02
N PHE A 52 6.46 -5.16 21.88
CA PHE A 52 7.63 -6.02 22.03
C PHE A 52 8.75 -5.63 21.05
N THR A 53 8.40 -5.46 19.76
CA THR A 53 9.36 -5.04 18.73
C THR A 53 10.06 -3.75 19.14
N HIS A 54 9.31 -2.78 19.63
CA HIS A 54 9.88 -1.50 20.05
C HIS A 54 10.72 -1.54 21.33
N ARG A 55 10.42 -2.48 22.23
CA ARG A 55 11.12 -2.61 23.51
C ARG A 55 12.44 -3.37 23.39
N PHE A 56 12.43 -4.44 22.57
CA PHE A 56 13.51 -5.42 22.56
C PHE A 56 14.35 -5.43 21.27
N VAL A 57 13.87 -4.79 20.19
CA VAL A 57 14.61 -4.72 18.93
C VAL A 57 15.19 -3.32 18.75
N PRO A 58 16.53 -3.14 18.90
CA PRO A 58 17.16 -1.82 18.83
C PRO A 58 17.03 -1.16 17.44
N ALA A 59 16.97 -1.99 16.38
CA ALA A 59 16.84 -1.49 15.02
C ALA A 59 15.42 -0.96 14.76
N LYS A 60 15.31 0.26 14.23
CA LYS A 60 14.04 0.81 13.76
C LYS A 60 13.58 0.02 12.53
N ALA A 61 12.29 -0.35 12.51
CA ALA A 61 11.70 -0.92 11.31
C ALA A 61 11.68 0.15 10.20
N THR A 62 12.32 -0.17 9.07
CA THR A 62 12.32 0.67 7.87
C THR A 62 11.34 0.06 6.88
N GLU A 63 10.40 0.84 6.39
CA GLU A 63 9.52 0.40 5.32
C GLU A 63 10.30 0.26 4.01
N TYR A 64 9.95 -0.72 3.18
CA TYR A 64 10.66 -0.95 1.92
C TYR A 64 10.63 0.28 1.00
N MET A 65 9.53 1.04 1.03
CA MET A 65 9.42 2.29 0.28
C MET A 65 10.47 3.31 0.72
N GLU A 66 10.65 3.49 2.05
CA GLU A 66 11.69 4.36 2.62
C GLU A 66 13.09 3.85 2.25
N ALA A 67 13.33 2.53 2.38
CA ALA A 67 14.63 1.93 2.08
C ALA A 67 15.03 2.08 0.59
N VAL A 68 14.07 1.96 -0.32
CA VAL A 68 14.27 2.07 -1.77
C VAL A 68 14.35 3.53 -2.22
N ALA A 69 13.42 4.39 -1.81
CA ALA A 69 13.34 5.76 -2.28
C ALA A 69 14.38 6.68 -1.66
N LEU A 70 14.59 6.58 -0.35
CA LEU A 70 15.40 7.52 0.45
C LEU A 70 16.64 6.88 1.09
N GLY A 71 16.62 5.56 1.26
CA GLY A 71 17.69 4.81 1.96
C GLY A 71 18.72 4.21 1.01
N ASN A 72 19.48 3.27 1.55
CA ASN A 72 20.50 2.50 0.86
C ASN A 72 20.02 1.10 0.43
N GLY A 73 18.71 0.82 0.48
CA GLY A 73 18.14 -0.48 0.18
C GLY A 73 18.19 -1.49 1.34
N TYR A 74 18.71 -1.12 2.50
CA TYR A 74 18.72 -2.03 3.64
C TYR A 74 17.38 -2.06 4.36
N VAL A 75 16.77 -3.23 4.38
CA VAL A 75 15.53 -3.53 5.13
C VAL A 75 15.89 -4.46 6.29
N PRO A 76 15.85 -3.99 7.55
CA PRO A 76 16.25 -4.80 8.69
C PRO A 76 15.25 -5.95 8.90
N PRO A 77 15.69 -7.24 8.90
CA PRO A 77 14.79 -8.39 8.88
C PRO A 77 13.99 -8.54 10.17
N LYS A 78 14.64 -8.46 11.34
CA LYS A 78 13.97 -8.70 12.64
C LYS A 78 12.76 -7.77 12.89
N PRO A 79 12.90 -6.43 12.84
CA PRO A 79 11.75 -5.56 13.08
C PRO A 79 10.71 -5.62 11.95
N SER A 80 11.12 -5.88 10.71
CA SER A 80 10.20 -6.01 9.57
C SER A 80 9.34 -7.27 9.70
N LEU A 81 9.93 -8.43 10.04
CA LEU A 81 9.21 -9.68 10.25
C LEU A 81 8.24 -9.60 11.43
N LEU A 82 8.64 -8.96 12.54
CA LEU A 82 7.75 -8.74 13.68
C LEU A 82 6.58 -7.81 13.34
N ARG A 83 6.79 -6.78 12.49
CA ARG A 83 5.68 -5.98 11.96
C ARG A 83 4.76 -6.80 11.06
N SER A 84 5.31 -7.65 10.20
CA SER A 84 4.50 -8.57 9.40
C SER A 84 3.72 -9.55 10.27
N LEU A 85 4.30 -10.06 11.34
CA LEU A 85 3.61 -10.90 12.32
C LEU A 85 2.45 -10.16 13.02
N SER A 86 2.67 -8.90 13.41
CA SER A 86 1.59 -8.05 13.94
C SER A 86 0.44 -7.91 12.94
N ALA A 87 0.76 -7.74 11.64
CA ALA A 87 -0.26 -7.67 10.60
C ALA A 87 -1.00 -9.00 10.40
N VAL A 88 -0.33 -10.15 10.56
CA VAL A 88 -0.98 -11.48 10.53
C VAL A 88 -2.06 -11.56 11.59
N PHE A 89 -1.78 -11.12 12.83
CA PHE A 89 -2.78 -11.11 13.91
C PHE A 89 -3.95 -10.17 13.61
N SER A 90 -3.69 -8.94 13.17
CA SER A 90 -4.76 -7.98 12.92
C SER A 90 -5.61 -8.35 11.69
N VAL A 91 -4.98 -8.74 10.58
CA VAL A 91 -5.69 -9.12 9.35
C VAL A 91 -6.41 -10.46 9.52
N GLY A 92 -5.76 -11.47 10.14
CA GLY A 92 -6.35 -12.78 10.40
C GLY A 92 -7.56 -12.72 11.31
N SER A 93 -7.59 -11.79 12.26
CA SER A 93 -8.74 -11.58 13.15
C SER A 93 -9.84 -10.70 12.56
N GLY A 94 -9.71 -10.20 11.33
CA GLY A 94 -10.76 -9.46 10.65
C GLY A 94 -10.64 -7.93 10.67
N ALA A 95 -9.49 -7.37 11.00
CA ALA A 95 -9.30 -5.91 10.91
C ALA A 95 -9.64 -5.40 9.51
N SER A 96 -10.33 -4.25 9.44
CA SER A 96 -10.72 -3.60 8.17
C SER A 96 -9.53 -2.91 7.50
N ILE A 97 -8.55 -3.71 7.03
CA ILE A 97 -7.27 -3.24 6.48
C ILE A 97 -6.73 -4.26 5.46
N GLY A 98 -5.89 -3.81 4.53
CA GLY A 98 -5.28 -4.66 3.52
C GLY A 98 -4.05 -5.41 4.02
N ARG A 99 -3.81 -6.59 3.44
CA ARG A 99 -2.66 -7.47 3.72
C ARG A 99 -1.43 -7.18 2.85
N GLU A 100 -1.55 -6.26 1.90
CA GLU A 100 -0.59 -6.03 0.83
C GLU A 100 0.75 -5.50 1.35
N GLY A 101 0.70 -4.48 2.20
CA GLY A 101 1.91 -3.85 2.74
C GLY A 101 2.86 -4.84 3.42
N PRO A 102 2.39 -5.66 4.37
CA PRO A 102 3.19 -6.70 5.00
C PRO A 102 3.74 -7.78 4.06
N LEU A 103 2.99 -8.17 3.03
CA LEU A 103 3.43 -9.13 2.01
C LEU A 103 4.61 -8.59 1.20
N VAL A 104 4.45 -7.38 0.66
CA VAL A 104 5.50 -6.70 -0.11
C VAL A 104 6.72 -6.40 0.76
N GLN A 105 6.52 -6.03 2.03
CA GLN A 105 7.60 -5.84 2.99
C GLN A 105 8.40 -7.14 3.22
N ALA A 106 7.73 -8.28 3.34
CA ALA A 106 8.40 -9.57 3.50
C ALA A 106 9.26 -9.93 2.27
N ALA A 107 8.73 -9.72 1.06
CA ALA A 107 9.49 -9.90 -0.18
C ALA A 107 10.72 -8.97 -0.24
N ALA A 108 10.56 -7.72 0.14
CA ALA A 108 11.64 -6.73 0.21
C ALA A 108 12.73 -7.12 1.23
N VAL A 109 12.37 -7.72 2.37
CA VAL A 109 13.34 -8.27 3.34
C VAL A 109 14.20 -9.35 2.69
N VAL A 110 13.59 -10.28 1.94
CA VAL A 110 14.30 -11.33 1.21
C VAL A 110 15.24 -10.72 0.18
N GLY A 111 14.76 -9.76 -0.64
CA GLY A 111 15.59 -9.04 -1.60
C GLY A 111 16.77 -8.32 -0.96
N SER A 112 16.53 -7.65 0.19
CA SER A 112 17.59 -6.98 0.94
C SER A 112 18.62 -7.97 1.51
N ALA A 113 18.19 -9.13 2.00
CA ALA A 113 19.07 -10.17 2.52
C ALA A 113 19.95 -10.76 1.40
N LEU A 114 19.35 -11.11 0.27
CA LEU A 114 20.06 -11.62 -0.92
C LEU A 114 21.06 -10.60 -1.46
N GLY A 115 20.65 -9.34 -1.64
CA GLY A 115 21.55 -8.31 -2.16
C GLY A 115 22.75 -8.04 -1.22
N ARG A 116 22.56 -8.17 0.07
CA ARG A 116 23.65 -8.08 1.06
C ARG A 116 24.55 -9.32 1.05
N PHE A 117 23.98 -10.50 0.88
CA PHE A 117 24.76 -11.74 0.75
C PHE A 117 25.72 -11.66 -0.45
N PHE A 118 25.28 -11.07 -1.57
CA PHE A 118 26.11 -10.82 -2.74
C PHE A 118 26.93 -9.52 -2.66
N HIS A 119 26.97 -8.82 -1.53
CA HIS A 119 27.72 -7.60 -1.31
C HIS A 119 27.46 -6.50 -2.34
N LEU A 120 26.20 -6.35 -2.77
CA LEU A 120 25.83 -5.35 -3.78
C LEU A 120 26.03 -3.92 -3.24
N SER A 121 26.44 -3.02 -4.13
CA SER A 121 26.49 -1.58 -3.83
C SER A 121 25.10 -1.01 -3.53
N ALA A 122 25.02 0.10 -2.81
CA ALA A 122 23.76 0.68 -2.39
C ALA A 122 22.77 0.92 -3.56
N PRO A 123 23.16 1.47 -4.73
CA PRO A 123 22.24 1.62 -5.86
C PRO A 123 21.69 0.28 -6.38
N ARG A 124 22.55 -0.75 -6.49
CA ARG A 124 22.13 -2.09 -6.93
C ARG A 124 21.26 -2.77 -5.88
N LEU A 125 21.57 -2.60 -4.59
CA LEU A 125 20.74 -3.14 -3.50
C LEU A 125 19.34 -2.52 -3.52
N ARG A 126 19.22 -1.20 -3.73
CA ARG A 126 17.93 -0.52 -3.89
C ARG A 126 17.11 -1.12 -5.05
N LEU A 127 17.75 -1.35 -6.20
CA LEU A 127 17.08 -1.95 -7.36
C LEU A 127 16.61 -3.38 -7.06
N VAL A 128 17.45 -4.22 -6.45
CA VAL A 128 17.08 -5.61 -6.08
C VAL A 128 15.93 -5.63 -5.10
N VAL A 129 15.92 -4.73 -4.11
CA VAL A 129 14.80 -4.61 -3.14
C VAL A 129 13.53 -4.13 -3.82
N ALA A 130 13.64 -3.20 -4.76
CA ALA A 130 12.51 -2.74 -5.59
C ALA A 130 11.96 -3.89 -6.46
N CYS A 131 12.82 -4.68 -7.09
CA CYS A 131 12.43 -5.87 -7.86
C CYS A 131 11.75 -6.93 -6.98
N ALA A 132 12.26 -7.16 -5.78
CA ALA A 132 11.63 -8.08 -4.83
C ALA A 132 10.24 -7.57 -4.37
N ALA A 133 10.09 -6.26 -4.15
CA ALA A 133 8.79 -5.64 -3.85
C ALA A 133 7.80 -5.78 -5.02
N ALA A 134 8.24 -5.55 -6.27
CA ALA A 134 7.43 -5.71 -7.47
C ALA A 134 6.98 -7.17 -7.66
N SER A 135 7.89 -8.13 -7.46
CA SER A 135 7.59 -9.57 -7.49
C SER A 135 6.58 -9.96 -6.40
N GLY A 136 6.78 -9.46 -5.16
CA GLY A 136 5.85 -9.71 -4.05
C GLY A 136 4.46 -9.14 -4.31
N MET A 137 4.37 -7.93 -4.91
CA MET A 137 3.11 -7.32 -5.30
C MET A 137 2.39 -8.14 -6.37
N SER A 138 3.14 -8.54 -7.40
CA SER A 138 2.63 -9.34 -8.51
C SER A 138 2.11 -10.71 -8.07
N SER A 139 2.87 -11.40 -7.21
CA SER A 139 2.46 -12.69 -6.65
C SER A 139 1.21 -12.59 -5.78
N ALA A 140 1.08 -11.51 -4.99
CA ALA A 140 -0.06 -11.30 -4.09
C ALA A 140 -1.36 -10.96 -4.83
N PHE A 141 -1.23 -10.30 -5.98
CA PHE A 141 -2.38 -9.75 -6.72
C PHE A 141 -2.58 -10.31 -8.11
N HIS A 142 -1.76 -11.26 -8.53
CA HIS A 142 -1.81 -11.85 -9.88
C HIS A 142 -1.70 -10.78 -10.99
N THR A 143 -0.81 -9.79 -10.78
CA THR A 143 -0.68 -8.61 -11.64
C THR A 143 0.74 -8.47 -12.19
N PRO A 144 1.06 -9.15 -13.31
CA PRO A 144 2.41 -9.16 -13.87
C PRO A 144 2.93 -7.78 -14.28
N LEU A 145 2.08 -6.87 -14.74
CA LEU A 145 2.49 -5.51 -15.15
C LEU A 145 2.30 -4.51 -14.02
N ALA A 146 1.14 -4.50 -13.36
CA ALA A 146 0.83 -3.51 -12.34
C ALA A 146 1.74 -3.62 -11.11
N GLY A 147 2.28 -4.80 -10.78
CA GLY A 147 3.26 -4.96 -9.71
C GLY A 147 4.55 -4.17 -9.96
N GLY A 148 5.10 -4.23 -11.18
CA GLY A 148 6.26 -3.45 -11.58
C GLY A 148 5.98 -1.95 -11.68
N LEU A 149 4.83 -1.58 -12.26
CA LEU A 149 4.37 -0.18 -12.38
C LEU A 149 4.14 0.45 -11.01
N PHE A 150 3.55 -0.28 -10.07
CA PHE A 150 3.32 0.18 -8.70
C PHE A 150 4.63 0.64 -8.03
N VAL A 151 5.67 -0.19 -8.11
CA VAL A 151 6.96 0.16 -7.50
C VAL A 151 7.63 1.30 -8.26
N SER A 152 7.57 1.33 -9.60
CA SER A 152 8.14 2.40 -10.41
C SER A 152 7.44 3.74 -10.17
N GLU A 153 6.12 3.79 -10.26
CA GLU A 153 5.34 5.03 -10.18
C GLU A 153 5.20 5.56 -8.76
N ILE A 154 4.95 4.67 -7.77
CA ILE A 154 4.65 5.08 -6.39
C ILE A 154 5.93 5.15 -5.54
N VAL A 155 6.81 4.15 -5.64
CA VAL A 155 7.98 4.09 -4.74
C VAL A 155 9.16 4.88 -5.29
N LEU A 156 9.48 4.69 -6.58
CA LEU A 156 10.59 5.40 -7.21
C LEU A 156 10.19 6.79 -7.74
N GLY A 157 8.90 7.01 -8.02
CA GLY A 157 8.40 8.26 -8.61
C GLY A 157 8.91 8.51 -10.02
N ALA A 158 9.41 7.48 -10.72
CA ALA A 158 10.02 7.59 -12.03
C ALA A 158 9.67 6.38 -12.92
N LEU A 159 9.32 6.64 -14.17
CA LEU A 159 9.01 5.64 -15.19
C LEU A 159 10.11 5.56 -16.24
N THR A 160 11.37 5.56 -15.81
CA THR A 160 12.51 5.44 -16.71
C THR A 160 12.75 3.96 -17.05
N ILE A 161 13.20 3.71 -18.28
CA ILE A 161 13.38 2.36 -18.81
C ILE A 161 14.38 1.55 -17.97
N ASP A 162 15.40 2.22 -17.42
CA ASP A 162 16.46 1.60 -16.61
C ASP A 162 15.93 0.95 -15.31
N PHE A 163 14.87 1.51 -14.74
CA PHE A 163 14.22 0.96 -13.56
C PHE A 163 13.02 0.09 -13.93
N LEU A 164 12.22 0.53 -14.90
CA LEU A 164 10.97 -0.14 -15.24
C LEU A 164 11.19 -1.54 -15.81
N ALA A 165 12.19 -1.72 -16.70
CA ALA A 165 12.45 -3.02 -17.31
C ALA A 165 12.80 -4.11 -16.28
N PRO A 166 13.77 -3.93 -15.34
CA PRO A 166 14.03 -4.91 -14.28
C PRO A 166 12.82 -5.17 -13.38
N LEU A 167 12.03 -4.13 -13.06
CA LEU A 167 10.84 -4.27 -12.23
C LEU A 167 9.76 -5.10 -12.90
N LEU A 168 9.51 -4.90 -14.20
CA LEU A 168 8.55 -5.71 -14.97
C LEU A 168 9.01 -7.16 -15.09
N VAL A 169 10.29 -7.41 -15.36
CA VAL A 169 10.83 -8.76 -15.41
C VAL A 169 10.66 -9.47 -14.07
N ALA A 170 10.98 -8.79 -12.95
CA ALA A 170 10.81 -9.37 -11.62
C ALA A 170 9.33 -9.59 -11.28
N SER A 171 8.45 -8.68 -11.67
CA SER A 171 7.00 -8.76 -11.50
C SER A 171 6.42 -9.96 -12.26
N CYS A 172 6.79 -10.13 -13.55
CA CYS A 172 6.41 -11.27 -14.36
C CYS A 172 6.95 -12.59 -13.78
N ALA A 173 8.21 -12.62 -13.34
CA ALA A 173 8.78 -13.80 -12.70
C ALA A 173 8.00 -14.20 -11.43
N GLY A 174 7.60 -13.22 -10.60
CA GLY A 174 6.75 -13.46 -9.43
C GLY A 174 5.39 -14.07 -9.80
N TYR A 175 4.74 -13.51 -10.82
CA TYR A 175 3.47 -14.03 -11.33
C TYR A 175 3.59 -15.48 -11.84
N PHE A 176 4.58 -15.75 -12.68
CA PHE A 176 4.81 -17.11 -13.20
C PHE A 176 5.17 -18.10 -12.11
N THR A 177 6.01 -17.71 -11.16
CA THR A 177 6.36 -18.58 -10.02
C THR A 177 5.12 -18.93 -9.20
N MET A 178 4.25 -17.96 -8.94
CA MET A 178 3.00 -18.19 -8.23
C MET A 178 2.08 -19.12 -9.03
N GLY A 179 2.03 -18.96 -10.35
CA GLY A 179 1.27 -19.84 -11.26
C GLY A 179 1.68 -21.31 -11.26
N LEU A 180 2.90 -21.65 -10.77
CA LEU A 180 3.31 -23.04 -10.57
C LEU A 180 2.61 -23.73 -9.38
N PHE A 181 2.10 -22.95 -8.45
CA PHE A 181 1.45 -23.46 -7.22
C PHE A 181 -0.07 -23.27 -7.23
N HIS A 182 -0.55 -22.25 -7.95
CA HIS A 182 -1.97 -21.92 -8.02
C HIS A 182 -2.34 -21.55 -9.46
N GLU A 183 -3.51 -21.97 -9.90
CA GLU A 183 -4.01 -21.56 -11.22
C GLU A 183 -4.15 -20.02 -11.29
N PRO A 184 -3.54 -19.38 -12.30
CA PRO A 184 -3.64 -17.95 -12.48
C PRO A 184 -5.07 -17.58 -12.88
N ALA A 185 -5.78 -16.91 -11.98
CA ALA A 185 -7.12 -16.40 -12.21
C ALA A 185 -7.19 -14.91 -11.87
N PRO A 186 -8.06 -14.14 -12.54
CA PRO A 186 -8.30 -12.75 -12.17
C PRO A 186 -8.86 -12.68 -10.74
N ILE A 187 -8.48 -11.64 -10.01
CA ILE A 187 -8.95 -11.45 -8.62
C ILE A 187 -10.46 -11.27 -8.56
N TYR A 188 -11.01 -10.57 -9.56
CA TYR A 188 -12.43 -10.33 -9.71
C TYR A 188 -12.91 -10.93 -11.03
N GLN A 189 -13.62 -12.05 -10.93
CA GLN A 189 -14.20 -12.71 -12.09
C GLN A 189 -15.51 -12.02 -12.48
N LEU A 190 -15.54 -11.42 -13.66
CA LEU A 190 -16.74 -10.84 -14.23
C LEU A 190 -17.62 -11.95 -14.81
N GLN A 191 -18.91 -11.95 -14.47
CA GLN A 191 -19.88 -12.95 -14.99
C GLN A 191 -20.32 -12.65 -16.42
N GLN A 192 -20.21 -11.40 -16.83
CA GLN A 192 -20.65 -10.92 -18.15
C GLN A 192 -19.62 -9.98 -18.74
N GLU A 193 -19.60 -9.86 -20.06
CA GLU A 193 -18.84 -8.82 -20.73
C GLU A 193 -19.42 -7.45 -20.37
N VAL A 194 -18.59 -6.63 -19.76
CA VAL A 194 -18.96 -5.30 -19.26
C VAL A 194 -18.45 -4.26 -20.23
N SER A 195 -19.33 -3.50 -20.88
CA SER A 195 -18.93 -2.48 -21.84
C SER A 195 -19.69 -1.17 -21.62
N LEU A 196 -19.05 -0.05 -21.94
CA LEU A 196 -19.65 1.28 -22.03
C LEU A 196 -19.50 1.76 -23.47
N THR A 197 -20.56 1.58 -24.25
CA THR A 197 -20.60 1.99 -25.66
C THR A 197 -21.51 3.20 -25.84
N GLY A 198 -21.01 4.21 -26.57
CA GLY A 198 -21.75 5.43 -26.84
C GLY A 198 -21.17 6.68 -26.18
N ASN A 199 -21.34 7.82 -26.86
CA ASN A 199 -20.73 9.11 -26.46
C ASN A 199 -21.22 9.63 -25.10
N GLN A 200 -22.43 9.28 -24.69
CA GLN A 200 -22.99 9.67 -23.40
C GLN A 200 -22.17 9.10 -22.24
N HIS A 201 -21.62 7.89 -22.37
CA HIS A 201 -20.82 7.26 -21.31
C HIS A 201 -19.49 7.98 -21.07
N VAL A 202 -18.96 8.66 -22.10
CA VAL A 202 -17.76 9.50 -21.94
C VAL A 202 -18.02 10.61 -20.91
N LEU A 203 -19.15 11.32 -21.02
CA LEU A 203 -19.54 12.36 -20.08
C LEU A 203 -19.71 11.79 -18.66
N TRP A 204 -20.39 10.63 -18.54
CA TRP A 204 -20.57 10.00 -17.23
C TRP A 204 -19.26 9.52 -16.61
N CYS A 205 -18.30 9.04 -17.39
CA CYS A 205 -16.96 8.70 -16.91
C CYS A 205 -16.17 9.95 -16.43
N VAL A 206 -16.33 11.10 -17.11
CA VAL A 206 -15.75 12.38 -16.67
C VAL A 206 -16.33 12.80 -15.32
N LEU A 207 -17.65 12.77 -15.18
CA LEU A 207 -18.33 13.15 -13.93
C LEU A 207 -17.98 12.19 -12.80
N LEU A 208 -17.94 10.88 -13.06
CA LEU A 208 -17.54 9.87 -12.07
C LEU A 208 -16.07 10.03 -11.67
N GLY A 209 -15.18 10.30 -12.63
CA GLY A 209 -13.76 10.55 -12.36
C GLY A 209 -13.55 11.74 -11.41
N ALA A 210 -14.29 12.84 -11.64
CA ALA A 210 -14.26 14.01 -10.76
C ALA A 210 -14.83 13.70 -9.38
N LEU A 211 -16.00 13.03 -9.31
CA LEU A 211 -16.66 12.65 -8.05
C LEU A 211 -15.75 11.70 -7.23
N ALA A 212 -15.25 10.64 -7.85
CA ALA A 212 -14.36 9.68 -7.19
C ALA A 212 -13.10 10.35 -6.64
N SER A 213 -12.53 11.32 -7.36
CA SER A 213 -11.39 12.11 -6.89
C SER A 213 -11.72 12.96 -5.67
N LEU A 214 -12.90 13.60 -5.64
CA LEU A 214 -13.34 14.40 -4.48
C LEU A 214 -13.54 13.50 -3.25
N VAL A 215 -14.21 12.35 -3.42
CA VAL A 215 -14.40 11.38 -2.33
C VAL A 215 -13.05 10.83 -1.84
N ALA A 216 -12.12 10.54 -2.74
CA ALA A 216 -10.76 10.09 -2.40
C ALA A 216 -9.99 11.17 -1.63
N SER A 217 -10.05 12.43 -2.08
CA SER A 217 -9.43 13.56 -1.39
C SER A 217 -9.98 13.73 0.02
N PHE A 218 -11.29 13.61 0.19
CA PHE A 218 -11.95 13.65 1.49
C PHE A 218 -11.52 12.47 2.38
N TRP A 219 -11.47 11.26 1.84
CA TRP A 219 -10.99 10.08 2.55
C TRP A 219 -9.54 10.22 3.03
N LEU A 220 -8.65 10.77 2.19
CA LEU A 220 -7.25 11.06 2.57
C LEU A 220 -7.17 12.06 3.73
N LEU A 221 -8.04 13.08 3.75
CA LEU A 221 -8.13 14.02 4.88
C LEU A 221 -8.58 13.32 6.17
N ILE A 222 -9.55 12.39 6.07
CA ILE A 222 -10.01 11.60 7.21
C ILE A 222 -8.87 10.72 7.73
N LEU A 223 -8.14 10.01 6.85
CA LEU A 223 -6.98 9.19 7.23
C LEU A 223 -5.92 10.02 7.96
N LYS A 224 -5.57 11.18 7.41
CA LYS A 224 -4.59 12.08 8.01
C LYS A 224 -5.03 12.56 9.40
N LYS A 225 -6.27 13.04 9.53
CA LYS A 225 -6.84 13.46 10.81
C LYS A 225 -6.90 12.30 11.81
N SER A 226 -7.37 11.13 11.37
CA SER A 226 -7.45 9.93 12.22
C SER A 226 -6.06 9.57 12.80
N ARG A 227 -5.01 9.58 11.98
CA ARG A 227 -3.63 9.38 12.46
C ARG A 227 -3.19 10.44 13.46
N GLN A 228 -3.56 11.70 13.26
CA GLN A 228 -3.20 12.79 14.17
C GLN A 228 -3.88 12.66 15.54
N TYR A 229 -5.17 12.31 15.57
CA TYR A 229 -5.95 12.26 16.81
C TYR A 229 -5.85 10.93 17.55
N LEU A 230 -5.80 9.81 16.84
CA LEU A 230 -5.80 8.47 17.43
C LEU A 230 -4.39 7.93 17.72
N ASN A 231 -3.34 8.54 17.17
CA ASN A 231 -1.97 8.15 17.45
C ASN A 231 -1.53 8.71 18.82
N GLY A 232 -1.66 7.91 19.85
CA GLY A 232 -1.32 8.27 21.22
C GLY A 232 0.00 7.68 21.71
N LYS A 233 0.23 7.72 23.04
CA LYS A 233 1.43 7.18 23.67
C LYS A 233 1.62 5.70 23.31
N ARG A 234 2.83 5.29 23.02
CA ARG A 234 3.20 3.95 22.54
C ARG A 234 2.82 2.82 23.51
N GLN A 235 2.89 3.07 24.80
CA GLN A 235 2.52 2.07 25.84
C GLN A 235 1.04 1.62 25.74
N TRP A 236 0.15 2.48 25.24
CA TRP A 236 -1.27 2.19 25.05
C TRP A 236 -1.61 1.56 23.70
N LEU A 237 -0.60 1.27 22.88
CA LEU A 237 -0.79 0.71 21.54
C LEU A 237 -1.62 -0.59 21.54
N PRO A 238 -1.34 -1.59 22.41
CA PRO A 238 -2.15 -2.82 22.46
C PRO A 238 -3.63 -2.56 22.77
N VAL A 239 -3.91 -1.67 23.71
CA VAL A 239 -5.29 -1.33 24.11
C VAL A 239 -6.02 -0.58 22.97
N ARG A 240 -5.33 0.32 22.26
CA ARG A 240 -5.91 1.04 21.13
C ARG A 240 -6.24 0.10 19.96
N LEU A 241 -5.34 -0.84 19.63
CA LEU A 241 -5.59 -1.81 18.57
C LEU A 241 -6.72 -2.78 18.98
N MET A 242 -6.77 -3.20 20.24
CA MET A 242 -7.87 -3.98 20.78
C MET A 242 -9.22 -3.24 20.66
N ALA A 243 -9.27 -1.96 21.04
CA ALA A 243 -10.48 -1.16 20.96
C ALA A 243 -10.94 -0.95 19.49
N ALA A 244 -10.00 -0.74 18.56
CA ALA A 244 -10.32 -0.66 17.14
C ALA A 244 -10.85 -1.99 16.60
N GLY A 245 -10.25 -3.12 16.99
CA GLY A 245 -10.74 -4.46 16.66
C GLY A 245 -12.15 -4.70 17.21
N MET A 246 -12.39 -4.35 18.49
CA MET A 246 -13.71 -4.45 19.12
C MET A 246 -14.76 -3.62 18.33
N LEU A 247 -14.43 -2.40 17.93
CA LEU A 247 -15.33 -1.57 17.15
C LEU A 247 -15.67 -2.19 15.78
N VAL A 248 -14.66 -2.73 15.07
CA VAL A 248 -14.88 -3.45 13.81
C VAL A 248 -15.78 -4.67 14.06
N GLY A 249 -15.56 -5.39 15.14
CA GLY A 249 -16.38 -6.56 15.53
C GLY A 249 -17.84 -6.20 15.81
N VAL A 250 -18.10 -5.11 16.53
CA VAL A 250 -19.47 -4.61 16.77
C VAL A 250 -20.18 -4.28 15.45
N ILE A 251 -19.48 -3.62 14.51
CA ILE A 251 -20.05 -3.31 13.20
C ILE A 251 -20.29 -4.60 12.41
N ALA A 252 -19.40 -5.59 12.51
CA ALA A 252 -19.47 -6.84 11.78
C ALA A 252 -20.67 -7.72 12.19
N ILE A 253 -21.27 -7.51 13.36
CA ILE A 253 -22.52 -8.18 13.75
C ILE A 253 -23.65 -7.85 12.77
N PHE A 254 -23.74 -6.61 12.30
CA PHE A 254 -24.77 -6.13 11.40
C PHE A 254 -24.33 -6.13 9.92
N TYR A 255 -23.04 -5.90 9.70
CA TYR A 255 -22.41 -5.76 8.39
C TYR A 255 -21.11 -6.57 8.33
N PRO A 256 -21.19 -7.91 8.24
CA PRO A 256 -20.00 -8.78 8.24
C PRO A 256 -19.07 -8.52 7.05
N GLU A 257 -19.54 -7.90 5.98
CA GLU A 257 -18.76 -7.54 4.80
C GLU A 257 -17.68 -6.49 5.08
N ILE A 258 -17.78 -5.78 6.24
CA ILE A 258 -16.82 -4.75 6.61
C ILE A 258 -15.45 -5.34 7.01
N VAL A 259 -15.44 -6.62 7.39
CA VAL A 259 -14.26 -7.35 7.82
C VAL A 259 -13.25 -7.50 6.68
N GLY A 260 -11.97 -7.44 7.01
CA GLY A 260 -10.87 -7.61 6.06
C GLY A 260 -10.68 -6.43 5.10
N ASN A 261 -10.03 -6.70 3.97
CA ASN A 261 -9.59 -5.65 3.04
C ASN A 261 -10.70 -5.08 2.13
N GLY A 262 -11.89 -5.71 2.07
CA GLY A 262 -13.00 -5.28 1.24
C GLY A 262 -13.13 -6.01 -0.11
N LYS A 263 -12.27 -6.99 -0.40
CA LYS A 263 -12.39 -7.83 -1.61
C LYS A 263 -13.81 -8.40 -1.74
N ASN A 264 -14.38 -8.83 -0.62
CA ASN A 264 -15.74 -9.42 -0.58
C ASN A 264 -16.81 -8.42 -1.03
N ILE A 265 -16.71 -7.15 -0.63
CA ILE A 265 -17.64 -6.10 -1.04
C ILE A 265 -17.60 -5.95 -2.56
N ILE A 266 -16.41 -5.87 -3.17
CA ILE A 266 -16.27 -5.76 -4.63
C ILE A 266 -16.86 -7.00 -5.32
N THR A 267 -16.56 -8.19 -4.81
CA THR A 267 -17.09 -9.44 -5.37
C THR A 267 -18.62 -9.47 -5.31
N SER A 268 -19.21 -9.12 -4.16
CA SER A 268 -20.67 -9.08 -4.02
C SER A 268 -21.34 -8.01 -4.89
N LEU A 269 -20.68 -6.87 -5.14
CA LEU A 269 -21.16 -5.87 -6.10
C LEU A 269 -21.17 -6.42 -7.55
N ILE A 270 -20.12 -7.13 -7.94
CA ILE A 270 -20.02 -7.76 -9.27
C ILE A 270 -21.10 -8.83 -9.48
N HIS A 271 -21.52 -9.49 -8.39
CA HIS A 271 -22.57 -10.52 -8.43
C HIS A 271 -23.98 -9.97 -8.15
N TYR A 272 -24.15 -8.64 -8.07
CA TYR A 272 -25.43 -7.98 -7.79
C TYR A 272 -26.10 -8.43 -6.48
N GLU A 273 -25.31 -8.78 -5.46
CA GLU A 273 -25.81 -9.22 -4.15
C GLU A 273 -26.29 -8.05 -3.27
N PHE A 274 -25.98 -6.81 -3.64
CA PHE A 274 -26.31 -5.61 -2.86
C PHE A 274 -27.22 -4.65 -3.62
N ASP A 275 -28.18 -4.08 -2.91
CA ASP A 275 -28.92 -2.91 -3.33
C ASP A 275 -28.12 -1.61 -3.07
N ALA A 276 -28.55 -0.50 -3.65
CA ALA A 276 -27.88 0.79 -3.51
C ALA A 276 -27.84 1.28 -2.06
N THR A 277 -28.88 0.95 -1.26
CA THR A 277 -28.94 1.35 0.15
C THR A 277 -27.86 0.66 0.97
N ARG A 278 -27.75 -0.67 0.84
CA ARG A 278 -26.72 -1.45 1.53
C ARG A 278 -25.31 -1.03 1.08
N ALA A 279 -25.10 -0.83 -0.23
CA ALA A 279 -23.84 -0.34 -0.77
C ALA A 279 -23.46 1.02 -0.18
N GLY A 280 -24.41 1.96 -0.05
CA GLY A 280 -24.19 3.27 0.57
C GLY A 280 -23.78 3.18 2.02
N ILE A 281 -24.44 2.32 2.82
CA ILE A 281 -24.07 2.08 4.21
C ILE A 281 -22.64 1.49 4.31
N LEU A 282 -22.33 0.48 3.48
CA LEU A 282 -20.99 -0.14 3.44
C LEU A 282 -19.90 0.86 3.05
N LEU A 283 -20.18 1.82 2.16
CA LEU A 283 -19.26 2.90 1.82
C LEU A 283 -18.85 3.71 3.06
N PHE A 284 -19.84 4.22 3.81
CA PHE A 284 -19.58 5.00 5.03
C PHE A 284 -18.84 4.17 6.09
N LEU A 285 -19.31 2.95 6.33
CA LEU A 285 -18.69 2.06 7.32
C LEU A 285 -17.25 1.71 6.93
N LYS A 286 -16.97 1.49 5.63
CA LYS A 286 -15.61 1.18 5.16
C LYS A 286 -14.67 2.37 5.32
N ILE A 287 -15.10 3.57 4.92
CA ILE A 287 -14.34 4.81 5.14
C ILE A 287 -14.01 4.97 6.63
N PHE A 288 -15.00 4.81 7.50
CA PHE A 288 -14.88 4.98 8.94
C PHE A 288 -13.96 3.93 9.58
N THR A 289 -14.21 2.64 9.33
CA THR A 289 -13.43 1.55 9.94
C THR A 289 -11.98 1.55 9.51
N VAL A 290 -11.71 1.77 8.21
CA VAL A 290 -10.35 1.89 7.69
C VAL A 290 -9.63 3.08 8.33
N ALA A 291 -10.30 4.22 8.46
CA ALA A 291 -9.70 5.40 9.09
C ALA A 291 -9.33 5.17 10.55
N ILE A 292 -10.17 4.48 11.32
CA ILE A 292 -9.89 4.17 12.72
C ILE A 292 -8.74 3.17 12.82
N VAL A 293 -8.81 2.06 12.09
CA VAL A 293 -7.79 1.00 12.12
C VAL A 293 -6.42 1.55 11.72
N PHE A 294 -6.35 2.41 10.69
CA PHE A 294 -5.12 3.12 10.32
C PHE A 294 -4.70 4.14 11.38
N GLY A 295 -5.65 4.89 11.92
CA GLY A 295 -5.40 5.96 12.90
C GLY A 295 -4.76 5.47 14.18
N VAL A 296 -5.17 4.31 14.70
CA VAL A 296 -4.60 3.71 15.91
C VAL A 296 -3.21 3.13 15.72
N GLY A 297 -2.74 2.98 14.45
CA GLY A 297 -1.40 2.50 14.12
C GLY A 297 -1.32 1.01 13.80
N THR A 298 -2.41 0.39 13.35
CA THR A 298 -2.40 -0.99 12.86
C THR A 298 -1.51 -1.11 11.61
N VAL A 299 -0.76 -2.20 11.52
CA VAL A 299 0.10 -2.49 10.36
C VAL A 299 -0.73 -3.17 9.28
N GLY A 300 -0.77 -2.56 8.09
CA GLY A 300 -1.47 -3.10 6.92
C GLY A 300 -1.48 -2.12 5.75
N GLY A 301 -2.09 -2.52 4.64
CA GLY A 301 -2.19 -1.75 3.40
C GLY A 301 -3.52 -1.01 3.24
N ALA A 302 -3.52 0.08 2.49
CA ALA A 302 -4.72 0.84 2.13
C ALA A 302 -5.16 0.64 0.67
N LEU A 303 -4.42 -0.16 -0.11
CA LEU A 303 -4.65 -0.36 -1.53
C LEU A 303 -6.04 -0.97 -1.78
N THR A 304 -6.28 -2.20 -1.32
CA THR A 304 -7.58 -2.86 -1.55
C THR A 304 -8.75 -2.10 -0.89
N PRO A 305 -8.65 -1.56 0.33
CA PRO A 305 -9.69 -0.68 0.87
C PRO A 305 -10.02 0.53 -0.02
N SER A 306 -9.02 1.17 -0.63
CA SER A 306 -9.26 2.30 -1.53
C SER A 306 -9.97 1.89 -2.83
N LEU A 307 -9.58 0.74 -3.40
CA LEU A 307 -10.28 0.14 -4.55
C LEU A 307 -11.74 -0.19 -4.21
N THR A 308 -11.98 -0.72 -3.01
CA THR A 308 -13.34 -1.02 -2.53
C THR A 308 -14.20 0.24 -2.46
N ILE A 309 -13.69 1.30 -1.83
CA ILE A 309 -14.42 2.57 -1.72
C ILE A 309 -14.72 3.12 -3.12
N GLY A 310 -13.74 3.09 -4.03
CA GLY A 310 -13.90 3.52 -5.42
C GLY A 310 -14.93 2.70 -6.20
N SER A 311 -14.92 1.37 -6.04
CA SER A 311 -15.89 0.47 -6.67
C SER A 311 -17.32 0.77 -6.20
N VAL A 312 -17.52 0.93 -4.89
CA VAL A 312 -18.83 1.28 -4.33
C VAL A 312 -19.29 2.65 -4.80
N CYS A 313 -18.40 3.65 -4.89
CA CYS A 313 -18.72 4.96 -5.46
C CYS A 313 -19.23 4.85 -6.90
N GLY A 314 -18.57 4.05 -7.74
CA GLY A 314 -19.00 3.81 -9.13
C GLY A 314 -20.34 3.09 -9.22
N PHE A 315 -20.59 2.10 -8.36
CA PHE A 315 -21.87 1.40 -8.27
C PHE A 315 -23.01 2.36 -7.89
N LEU A 316 -22.83 3.17 -6.86
CA LEU A 316 -23.82 4.15 -6.42
C LEU A 316 -24.05 5.23 -7.48
N PHE A 317 -23.02 5.63 -8.21
CA PHE A 317 -23.15 6.54 -9.34
C PHE A 317 -24.05 5.95 -10.43
N SER A 318 -23.85 4.66 -10.78
CA SER A 318 -24.74 3.96 -11.73
C SER A 318 -26.18 3.90 -11.22
N ALA A 319 -26.39 3.57 -9.95
CA ALA A 319 -27.72 3.53 -9.35
C ALA A 319 -28.43 4.91 -9.43
N ALA A 320 -27.68 6.00 -9.20
CA ALA A 320 -28.20 7.36 -9.35
C ALA A 320 -28.56 7.67 -10.82
N LEU A 321 -27.75 7.26 -11.80
CA LEU A 321 -28.05 7.44 -13.22
C LEU A 321 -29.33 6.69 -13.63
N THR A 322 -29.53 5.47 -13.13
CA THR A 322 -30.76 4.69 -13.38
C THR A 322 -32.00 5.42 -12.83
N GLN A 323 -31.90 6.04 -11.63
CA GLN A 323 -32.98 6.84 -11.08
C GLN A 323 -33.26 8.13 -11.90
N LEU A 324 -32.26 8.67 -12.59
CA LEU A 324 -32.38 9.80 -13.50
C LEU A 324 -32.89 9.39 -14.90
N GLY A 325 -33.23 8.13 -15.12
CA GLY A 325 -33.79 7.61 -16.38
C GLY A 325 -32.75 7.29 -17.45
N VAL A 326 -31.47 7.18 -17.10
CA VAL A 326 -30.43 6.71 -18.03
C VAL A 326 -30.62 5.22 -18.26
N PRO A 327 -30.89 4.77 -19.49
CA PRO A 327 -31.19 3.36 -19.75
C PRO A 327 -29.93 2.49 -19.67
N GLY A 328 -30.14 1.22 -19.29
CA GLY A 328 -29.12 0.19 -19.26
C GLY A 328 -28.54 -0.05 -17.86
N ASP A 329 -28.16 -1.31 -17.60
CA ASP A 329 -27.46 -1.70 -16.39
C ASP A 329 -25.95 -1.66 -16.63
N HIS A 330 -25.32 -0.61 -16.16
CA HIS A 330 -23.87 -0.38 -16.28
C HIS A 330 -23.18 -0.34 -14.92
N ALA A 331 -23.79 -0.90 -13.88
CA ALA A 331 -23.34 -0.82 -12.50
C ALA A 331 -21.90 -1.35 -12.34
N ILE A 332 -21.60 -2.51 -12.92
CA ILE A 332 -20.25 -3.09 -12.86
C ILE A 332 -19.24 -2.21 -13.62
N ALA A 333 -19.61 -1.72 -14.81
CA ALA A 333 -18.71 -0.87 -15.61
C ALA A 333 -18.31 0.40 -14.88
N TYR A 334 -19.28 1.11 -14.31
CA TYR A 334 -18.99 2.30 -13.51
C TYR A 334 -18.27 1.97 -12.20
N SER A 335 -18.51 0.78 -11.61
CA SER A 335 -17.71 0.31 -10.46
C SER A 335 -16.23 0.18 -10.79
N LEU A 336 -15.88 -0.34 -11.96
CA LEU A 336 -14.49 -0.44 -12.42
C LEU A 336 -13.87 0.95 -12.66
N VAL A 337 -14.60 1.86 -13.31
CA VAL A 337 -14.14 3.24 -13.54
C VAL A 337 -13.95 3.96 -12.21
N GLY A 338 -14.89 3.84 -11.26
CA GLY A 338 -14.80 4.40 -9.93
C GLY A 338 -13.61 3.84 -9.13
N MET A 339 -13.36 2.53 -9.26
CA MET A 339 -12.21 1.84 -8.64
C MET A 339 -10.88 2.46 -9.12
N ALA A 340 -10.68 2.58 -10.43
CA ALA A 340 -9.46 3.13 -11.01
C ALA A 340 -9.32 4.63 -10.70
N ALA A 341 -10.38 5.41 -10.84
CA ALA A 341 -10.38 6.85 -10.59
C ALA A 341 -10.08 7.17 -9.11
N PHE A 342 -10.71 6.47 -8.17
CA PHE A 342 -10.47 6.67 -6.75
C PHE A 342 -9.02 6.34 -6.37
N PHE A 343 -8.50 5.18 -6.83
CA PHE A 343 -7.14 4.76 -6.54
C PHE A 343 -6.11 5.72 -7.16
N THR A 344 -6.40 6.28 -8.34
CA THR A 344 -5.57 7.31 -8.98
C THR A 344 -5.32 8.50 -8.04
N THR A 345 -6.36 9.05 -7.42
CA THR A 345 -6.21 10.15 -6.46
C THR A 345 -5.58 9.67 -5.15
N ALA A 346 -6.01 8.51 -4.63
CA ALA A 346 -5.53 7.98 -3.36
C ALA A 346 -4.04 7.65 -3.36
N ALA A 347 -3.52 7.10 -4.46
CA ALA A 347 -2.12 6.72 -4.62
C ALA A 347 -1.28 7.78 -5.37
N ASN A 348 -1.91 8.70 -6.11
CA ASN A 348 -1.29 9.60 -7.07
C ASN A 348 -0.54 8.84 -8.19
N ALA A 349 -1.14 7.73 -8.67
CA ALA A 349 -0.54 6.78 -9.59
C ALA A 349 -1.51 6.41 -10.72
N PRO A 350 -1.66 7.25 -11.77
CA PRO A 350 -2.63 7.03 -12.83
C PRO A 350 -2.37 5.78 -13.68
N ILE A 351 -1.10 5.52 -14.04
CA ILE A 351 -0.77 4.37 -14.90
C ILE A 351 -0.97 3.06 -14.15
N THR A 352 -0.48 3.00 -12.91
CA THR A 352 -0.69 1.85 -12.04
C THR A 352 -2.18 1.58 -11.82
N SER A 353 -2.98 2.61 -11.57
CA SER A 353 -4.43 2.47 -11.33
C SER A 353 -5.15 1.85 -12.52
N LEU A 354 -4.84 2.32 -13.72
CA LEU A 354 -5.41 1.81 -14.97
C LEU A 354 -5.08 0.32 -15.16
N VAL A 355 -3.79 0.00 -15.15
CA VAL A 355 -3.31 -1.36 -15.42
C VAL A 355 -3.77 -2.33 -14.33
N LEU A 356 -3.75 -1.89 -13.06
CA LEU A 356 -4.18 -2.71 -11.93
C LEU A 356 -5.63 -3.17 -12.06
N VAL A 357 -6.56 -2.27 -12.41
CA VAL A 357 -7.97 -2.62 -12.57
C VAL A 357 -8.18 -3.54 -13.77
N VAL A 358 -7.47 -3.30 -14.88
CA VAL A 358 -7.54 -4.17 -16.06
C VAL A 358 -7.01 -5.57 -15.72
N GLU A 359 -5.88 -5.71 -15.04
CA GLU A 359 -5.34 -7.01 -14.65
C GLU A 359 -6.20 -7.73 -13.60
N PHE A 360 -6.80 -7.00 -12.67
CA PHE A 360 -7.70 -7.58 -11.66
C PHE A 360 -8.96 -8.21 -12.24
N THR A 361 -9.44 -7.68 -13.36
CA THR A 361 -10.73 -8.06 -13.96
C THR A 361 -10.59 -8.71 -15.33
N MET A 362 -9.39 -8.66 -15.92
CA MET A 362 -9.10 -9.04 -17.31
C MET A 362 -10.00 -8.30 -18.34
N ALA A 363 -10.55 -7.14 -17.96
CA ALA A 363 -11.46 -6.34 -18.77
C ALA A 363 -10.70 -5.34 -19.65
N GLY A 364 -9.86 -5.81 -20.56
CA GLY A 364 -9.06 -4.95 -21.46
C GLY A 364 -9.91 -4.05 -22.36
N HIS A 365 -11.12 -4.47 -22.73
CA HIS A 365 -12.08 -3.69 -23.51
C HIS A 365 -12.60 -2.45 -22.76
N MET A 366 -12.50 -2.41 -21.41
CA MET A 366 -12.86 -1.26 -20.59
C MET A 366 -11.75 -0.19 -20.54
N MET A 367 -10.63 -0.38 -21.22
CA MET A 367 -9.46 0.52 -21.13
C MET A 367 -9.82 1.97 -21.47
N PHE A 368 -10.64 2.22 -22.49
CA PHE A 368 -11.00 3.60 -22.88
C PHE A 368 -11.83 4.33 -21.80
N PRO A 369 -12.94 3.78 -21.26
CA PRO A 369 -13.65 4.37 -20.14
C PRO A 369 -12.78 4.57 -18.89
N LEU A 370 -11.90 3.61 -18.59
CA LEU A 370 -10.97 3.70 -17.45
C LEU A 370 -9.98 4.84 -17.62
N ILE A 371 -9.40 5.02 -18.83
CA ILE A 371 -8.48 6.14 -19.12
C ILE A 371 -9.16 7.47 -18.86
N ILE A 372 -10.40 7.65 -19.30
CA ILE A 372 -11.14 8.92 -19.09
C ILE A 372 -11.29 9.19 -17.59
N GLY A 373 -11.82 8.23 -16.83
CA GLY A 373 -12.00 8.36 -15.38
C GLY A 373 -10.69 8.65 -14.64
N VAL A 374 -9.62 7.94 -15.01
CA VAL A 374 -8.28 8.10 -14.43
C VAL A 374 -7.69 9.47 -14.72
N LEU A 375 -7.73 9.94 -15.98
CA LEU A 375 -7.16 11.25 -16.36
C LEU A 375 -7.88 12.41 -15.69
N VAL A 376 -9.21 12.36 -15.64
CA VAL A 376 -10.01 13.37 -14.94
C VAL A 376 -9.71 13.35 -13.44
N SER A 377 -9.67 12.17 -12.84
CA SER A 377 -9.34 12.01 -11.42
C SER A 377 -7.94 12.54 -11.10
N TYR A 378 -6.94 12.26 -11.95
CA TYR A 378 -5.59 12.76 -11.78
C TYR A 378 -5.52 14.29 -11.86
N GLY A 379 -6.23 14.89 -12.83
CA GLY A 379 -6.35 16.35 -12.92
C GLY A 379 -6.99 16.97 -11.69
N MET A 380 -8.08 16.38 -11.20
CA MET A 380 -8.76 16.83 -9.96
C MET A 380 -7.88 16.67 -8.72
N ALA A 381 -7.11 15.58 -8.61
CA ALA A 381 -6.15 15.37 -7.52
C ALA A 381 -5.10 16.48 -7.45
N ARG A 382 -4.63 16.98 -8.62
CA ARG A 382 -3.72 18.13 -8.70
C ARG A 382 -4.39 19.44 -8.24
N LEU A 383 -5.64 19.65 -8.60
CA LEU A 383 -6.40 20.84 -8.17
C LEU A 383 -6.68 20.82 -6.66
N THR A 384 -7.05 19.69 -6.10
CA THR A 384 -7.32 19.52 -4.66
C THR A 384 -6.04 19.44 -3.83
N LYS A 385 -4.86 19.38 -4.46
CA LYS A 385 -3.55 19.16 -3.80
C LYS A 385 -3.58 17.95 -2.87
N ALA A 386 -4.28 16.89 -3.29
CA ALA A 386 -4.39 15.65 -2.54
C ALA A 386 -3.01 15.02 -2.36
N GLN A 387 -2.63 14.73 -1.12
CA GLN A 387 -1.40 14.02 -0.81
C GLN A 387 -1.65 12.53 -0.89
N SER A 388 -0.81 11.78 -1.61
CA SER A 388 -0.92 10.32 -1.70
C SER A 388 -0.99 9.66 -0.32
N MET A 389 -1.75 8.57 -0.18
CA MET A 389 -1.79 7.75 1.04
C MET A 389 -0.41 7.16 1.40
N TYR A 390 0.51 7.09 0.45
CA TYR A 390 1.90 6.65 0.63
C TYR A 390 2.86 7.80 0.96
N HIS A 391 2.37 9.06 0.93
CA HIS A 391 3.21 10.24 1.19
C HIS A 391 3.95 10.14 2.53
N ASP A 392 3.26 9.68 3.57
CA ASP A 392 3.88 9.55 4.89
C ASP A 392 5.00 8.49 4.90
N SER A 393 4.85 7.38 4.19
CA SER A 393 5.90 6.35 4.08
C SER A 393 7.11 6.82 3.26
N LEU A 394 6.91 7.79 2.36
CA LEU A 394 7.97 8.37 1.54
C LEU A 394 8.53 9.67 2.14
N ALA A 395 7.73 10.42 2.90
CA ALA A 395 8.16 11.67 3.54
C ALA A 395 8.87 11.45 4.88
N PHE A 396 8.64 10.32 5.54
CA PHE A 396 9.31 9.92 6.78
C PHE A 396 10.49 8.97 6.53
N GLY A 397 11.40 9.37 5.69
CA GLY A 397 12.81 9.10 6.00
C GLY A 397 13.05 9.51 7.45
N PRO A 398 14.05 9.02 8.19
CA PRO A 398 14.24 9.40 9.56
C PRO A 398 14.01 10.90 9.62
N ARG A 399 12.95 11.33 10.35
CA ARG A 399 12.78 12.75 10.63
C ARG A 399 14.16 13.14 11.01
N SER A 400 14.84 13.63 9.98
CA SER A 400 16.24 13.95 10.05
C SER A 400 16.35 14.74 11.31
N THR A 401 17.42 14.61 12.00
CA THR A 401 18.01 15.50 12.98
C THR A 401 17.55 16.98 12.88
N PHE A 402 16.63 17.31 11.99
CA PHE A 402 16.08 18.64 11.77
C PHE A 402 14.76 18.77 12.52
N ASP A 403 14.84 19.26 13.76
CA ASP A 403 13.68 19.79 14.50
C ASP A 403 13.05 21.03 13.82
N LYS A 404 13.55 21.41 12.64
CA LYS A 404 13.12 22.60 11.88
C LYS A 404 12.34 22.21 10.64
N PRO A 405 11.27 22.96 10.26
CA PRO A 405 10.64 22.83 8.95
C PRO A 405 11.69 22.99 7.83
N LEU A 406 11.59 22.19 6.75
CA LEU A 406 12.55 22.21 5.62
C LEU A 406 12.85 23.63 5.08
N ALA A 407 11.85 24.52 5.09
CA ALA A 407 12.03 25.91 4.71
C ALA A 407 12.96 26.73 5.62
N GLN A 408 13.26 26.22 6.81
CA GLN A 408 14.14 26.89 7.80
C GLN A 408 15.46 26.15 8.02
N VAL A 409 15.67 25.02 7.31
CA VAL A 409 16.93 24.25 7.37
C VAL A 409 17.99 24.99 6.59
N GLN A 410 19.06 25.38 7.27
CA GLN A 410 20.22 26.02 6.64
C GLN A 410 21.20 24.95 6.17
N LEU A 411 22.04 25.28 5.18
CA LEU A 411 23.05 24.37 4.65
C LEU A 411 23.98 23.83 5.74
N GLN A 412 24.31 24.64 6.72
CA GLN A 412 25.13 24.25 7.89
C GLN A 412 24.47 23.19 8.77
N ASP A 413 23.13 23.08 8.78
CA ASP A 413 22.39 22.07 9.53
C ASP A 413 22.46 20.70 8.83
N VAL A 414 22.71 20.71 7.49
CA VAL A 414 22.79 19.53 6.63
C VAL A 414 24.22 19.12 6.35
N ALA A 415 25.13 20.10 6.38
CA ALA A 415 26.54 19.87 6.08
C ALA A 415 27.16 18.90 7.06
N ARG A 416 27.86 17.90 6.55
CA ARG A 416 28.58 16.92 7.37
C ARG A 416 29.74 17.61 8.07
N LYS A 417 29.86 17.44 9.38
CA LYS A 417 30.94 18.09 10.18
C LYS A 417 32.32 17.53 9.86
N ASP A 418 32.39 16.23 9.47
CA ASP A 418 33.66 15.54 9.14
C ASP A 418 33.52 14.83 7.78
N PRO A 419 33.59 15.54 6.64
CA PRO A 419 33.64 14.89 5.33
C PRO A 419 35.00 14.16 5.16
N PRO A 420 35.02 13.02 4.45
CA PRO A 420 36.31 12.38 4.13
C PRO A 420 37.10 13.27 3.18
N VAL A 421 38.27 13.67 3.63
CA VAL A 421 39.17 14.57 2.90
C VAL A 421 40.48 13.86 2.59
N VAL A 422 40.99 14.07 1.38
CA VAL A 422 42.33 13.62 0.95
C VAL A 422 43.08 14.79 0.27
N HIS A 423 44.37 14.65 0.22
CA HIS A 423 45.24 15.62 -0.46
C HIS A 423 45.73 15.08 -1.79
N PRO A 424 46.08 15.95 -2.77
CA PRO A 424 46.48 15.54 -4.12
C PRO A 424 47.71 14.59 -4.12
N LEU A 425 48.49 14.59 -3.08
CA LEU A 425 49.70 13.75 -2.96
C LEU A 425 49.46 12.43 -2.21
N ASP A 426 48.24 12.18 -1.75
CA ASP A 426 47.90 10.92 -1.07
C ASP A 426 47.97 9.75 -2.01
N LYS A 427 48.43 8.60 -1.53
CA LYS A 427 48.56 7.39 -2.32
C LYS A 427 47.17 6.84 -2.70
N PHE A 428 47.03 6.35 -3.93
CA PHE A 428 45.80 5.75 -4.42
C PHE A 428 45.19 4.68 -3.49
N GLY A 429 46.06 3.88 -2.82
CA GLY A 429 45.63 2.90 -1.84
C GLY A 429 44.86 3.47 -0.65
N THR A 430 45.19 4.70 -0.21
CA THR A 430 44.46 5.40 0.85
C THR A 430 43.06 5.80 0.35
N ILE A 431 42.98 6.36 -0.84
CA ILE A 431 41.74 6.76 -1.49
C ILE A 431 40.84 5.52 -1.73
N ALA A 432 41.41 4.45 -2.28
CA ALA A 432 40.71 3.19 -2.52
C ALA A 432 40.16 2.58 -1.23
N SER A 433 40.92 2.58 -0.14
CA SER A 433 40.47 2.08 1.16
C SER A 433 39.30 2.90 1.74
N MET A 434 39.28 4.20 1.51
CA MET A 434 38.19 5.10 1.92
C MET A 434 36.93 4.89 1.07
N LEU A 435 37.06 4.71 -0.25
CA LEU A 435 35.97 4.40 -1.16
C LEU A 435 35.34 3.03 -0.87
N ILE A 436 36.15 2.01 -0.55
CA ILE A 436 35.67 0.68 -0.16
C ILE A 436 34.89 0.73 1.15
N LYS A 437 35.34 1.52 2.13
CA LYS A 437 34.64 1.70 3.41
C LYS A 437 33.32 2.48 3.27
N ASN A 438 33.24 3.42 2.33
CA ASN A 438 32.09 4.29 2.13
C ASN A 438 31.80 4.51 0.62
N PRO A 439 31.37 3.49 -0.11
CA PRO A 439 31.25 3.55 -1.57
C PRO A 439 30.23 4.57 -2.10
N ALA A 440 29.31 5.00 -1.28
CA ALA A 440 28.27 5.98 -1.65
C ALA A 440 28.61 7.44 -1.30
N GLN A 441 29.83 7.71 -0.82
CA GLN A 441 30.20 9.06 -0.36
C GLN A 441 31.32 9.63 -1.21
N PRO A 442 31.18 10.90 -1.71
CA PRO A 442 32.27 11.59 -2.36
C PRO A 442 33.39 11.84 -1.34
N ILE A 443 34.63 11.60 -1.75
CA ILE A 443 35.83 11.98 -1.02
C ILE A 443 36.26 13.33 -1.56
N PHE A 444 36.39 14.32 -0.69
CA PHE A 444 36.78 15.68 -1.10
C PHE A 444 38.30 15.80 -1.16
N VAL A 445 38.80 16.35 -2.26
CA VAL A 445 40.23 16.66 -2.44
C VAL A 445 40.48 18.12 -2.04
N THR A 446 41.34 18.34 -1.09
CA THR A 446 41.69 19.69 -0.63
C THR A 446 43.18 19.96 -0.75
N SER A 447 43.55 21.22 -0.96
CA SER A 447 44.94 21.65 -0.84
C SER A 447 45.38 21.62 0.61
N PRO A 448 46.71 21.65 0.91
CA PRO A 448 47.21 21.77 2.28
C PRO A 448 46.69 23.01 3.04
N ALA A 449 46.25 24.04 2.31
CA ALA A 449 45.62 25.24 2.86
C ALA A 449 44.09 25.09 3.07
N GLY A 450 43.51 23.87 2.91
CA GLY A 450 42.07 23.61 3.07
C GLY A 450 41.19 24.05 1.93
N LYS A 451 41.76 24.51 0.80
CA LYS A 451 40.94 24.91 -0.39
C LYS A 451 40.47 23.68 -1.14
N TYR A 452 39.17 23.62 -1.44
CA TYR A 452 38.54 22.56 -2.24
C TYR A 452 39.12 22.56 -3.67
N LEU A 453 39.54 21.39 -4.15
CA LEU A 453 40.13 21.16 -5.47
C LEU A 453 39.25 20.28 -6.34
N GLY A 454 38.42 19.42 -5.74
CA GLY A 454 37.57 18.50 -6.45
C GLY A 454 37.07 17.38 -5.56
N SER A 455 36.38 16.39 -6.13
CA SER A 455 35.93 15.19 -5.43
C SER A 455 36.21 13.92 -6.22
N VAL A 456 36.44 12.81 -5.51
CA VAL A 456 36.57 11.48 -6.06
C VAL A 456 35.33 10.69 -5.67
N VAL A 457 34.68 10.09 -6.65
CA VAL A 457 33.47 9.26 -6.48
C VAL A 457 33.77 7.89 -7.07
N ALA A 458 33.30 6.83 -6.42
CA ALA A 458 33.29 5.50 -7.04
C ALA A 458 32.08 5.44 -8.01
N GLU A 459 32.33 5.28 -9.30
CA GLU A 459 31.32 4.98 -10.31
C GLU A 459 30.97 3.48 -10.31
#